data_8c33ddd3bb147855abdedc40d23ce847
#
_entry.id   8c33ddd3bb147855abdedc40d23ce847
#
_cell.length_a   1.000
_cell.length_b   1.000
_cell.length_c   1.000
_cell.angle_alpha   90.00
_cell.angle_beta   90.00
_cell.angle_gamma   90.00
#
_symmetry.space_group_name_H-M   'P 1'
#
loop_
_entity.id
_entity.type
_entity.pdbx_description
1 polymer ?
#
loop_
_entity_poly.entity_id
_entity_poly.type
_entity_poly.pdbx_seq_one_letter_code
_entity_poly.pdbx_strand_id
1 'polypeptide(L)'
;MTTLMDHMQGYGVYTTEYLQTNYKEAQGWFLFVSWAADLRNTFFVFFPLWFHLKESVGIKLIWVAVIGDWLNLVFKWILFGERPYWWVHETSYFGDSKPHIEQYPMTCETGPGSPSGHAMGAAGVYYAMVTAILAITLSKKKKRSSTKGMYLRGALWTFFWVVQVCVCLSRVFIAAHFPHQVFAGVFTGMAVAEAFNRVQWIYSASMKKYFGVTLFLTSFALGFYVLLKAVGVDLLWTLEKAQTHCVNPAWVHMDSTPFASLLRNMGTLFGLGLGLHSPLRTETKKSGGATYRAGCVIASLLLLHLFDSIKPPTHTAALFYLLSFCKSATVPLATVSIIPYCVSSLMNMSKKQL
;
A
#
# COMPACT_ATOMS: atom_id res chain seq x y z
N MET A 1 34.16 2.71 15.83
CA MET A 1 33.61 4.08 16.06
C MET A 1 32.13 4.01 15.75
N THR A 2 31.25 4.16 16.75
CA THR A 2 29.81 4.15 16.56
C THR A 2 29.37 5.43 15.84
N THR A 3 28.56 5.29 14.79
CA THR A 3 28.05 6.40 14.00
C THR A 3 26.78 6.99 14.64
N LEU A 4 26.35 8.20 14.21
CA LEU A 4 25.06 8.77 14.60
C LEU A 4 23.90 7.82 14.23
N MET A 5 24.04 7.11 13.10
CA MET A 5 23.04 6.13 12.67
C MET A 5 22.95 4.95 13.63
N ASP A 6 24.10 4.43 14.12
CA ASP A 6 24.10 3.35 15.11
C ASP A 6 23.40 3.76 16.41
N HIS A 7 23.57 5.00 16.85
CA HIS A 7 22.85 5.53 18.02
C HIS A 7 21.34 5.60 17.75
N MET A 8 20.92 6.11 16.59
CA MET A 8 19.49 6.17 16.24
C MET A 8 18.86 4.78 16.13
N GLN A 9 19.58 3.81 15.59
CA GLN A 9 19.15 2.43 15.49
C GLN A 9 19.12 1.75 16.85
N GLY A 10 20.14 1.97 17.69
CA GLY A 10 20.19 1.47 19.07
C GLY A 10 18.99 1.95 19.90
N TYR A 11 18.71 3.25 19.90
CA TYR A 11 17.48 3.77 20.53
C TYR A 11 16.20 3.17 19.94
N GLY A 12 16.19 2.89 18.64
CA GLY A 12 15.07 2.23 17.97
C GLY A 12 14.85 0.80 18.47
N VAL A 13 15.93 0.02 18.69
CA VAL A 13 15.83 -1.33 19.28
C VAL A 13 15.32 -1.27 20.72
N TYR A 14 15.85 -0.37 21.56
CA TYR A 14 15.31 -0.14 22.91
C TYR A 14 13.85 0.26 22.92
N THR A 15 13.40 1.08 21.95
CA THR A 15 11.99 1.42 21.79
C THR A 15 11.15 0.20 21.45
N THR A 16 11.64 -0.67 20.58
CA THR A 16 10.97 -1.95 20.24
C THR A 16 10.85 -2.85 21.45
N GLU A 17 11.96 -3.08 22.17
CA GLU A 17 12.00 -3.88 23.40
C GLU A 17 11.04 -3.32 24.47
N TYR A 18 11.05 -2.00 24.69
CA TYR A 18 10.13 -1.34 25.61
C TYR A 18 8.66 -1.57 25.25
N LEU A 19 8.30 -1.42 23.96
CA LEU A 19 6.94 -1.66 23.50
C LEU A 19 6.53 -3.13 23.67
N GLN A 20 7.39 -4.07 23.31
CA GLN A 20 7.13 -5.49 23.41
C GLN A 20 7.00 -5.96 24.87
N THR A 21 7.79 -5.41 25.77
CA THR A 21 7.77 -5.76 27.20
C THR A 21 6.53 -5.18 27.90
N ASN A 22 6.25 -3.89 27.69
CA ASN A 22 5.20 -3.20 28.46
C ASN A 22 3.80 -3.34 27.85
N TYR A 23 3.70 -3.68 26.55
CA TYR A 23 2.42 -3.77 25.83
C TYR A 23 2.22 -5.15 25.19
N LYS A 24 2.77 -6.19 25.78
CA LYS A 24 2.66 -7.57 25.29
C LYS A 24 1.20 -8.02 25.13
N GLU A 25 0.33 -7.64 26.03
CA GLU A 25 -1.10 -7.96 25.98
C GLU A 25 -1.81 -7.32 24.77
N ALA A 26 -1.30 -6.19 24.26
CA ALA A 26 -1.81 -5.51 23.07
C ALA A 26 -1.23 -6.06 21.75
N GLN A 27 -0.45 -7.15 21.78
CA GLN A 27 0.16 -7.76 20.58
C GLN A 27 -0.84 -7.97 19.45
N GLY A 28 -2.02 -8.55 19.75
CA GLY A 28 -3.05 -8.81 18.76
C GLY A 28 -3.52 -7.53 18.06
N TRP A 29 -3.59 -6.43 18.78
CA TRP A 29 -3.95 -5.12 18.23
C TRP A 29 -2.86 -4.58 17.29
N PHE A 30 -1.58 -4.65 17.67
CA PHE A 30 -0.47 -4.21 16.81
C PHE A 30 -0.40 -5.05 15.52
N LEU A 31 -0.57 -6.35 15.61
CA LEU A 31 -0.62 -7.22 14.43
C LEU A 31 -1.81 -6.90 13.53
N PHE A 32 -2.99 -6.66 14.11
CA PHE A 32 -4.17 -6.23 13.35
C PHE A 32 -3.94 -4.89 12.64
N VAL A 33 -3.39 -3.89 13.32
CA VAL A 33 -3.08 -2.58 12.70
C VAL A 33 -2.08 -2.72 11.56
N SER A 34 -1.04 -3.54 11.74
CA SER A 34 -0.06 -3.82 10.69
C SER A 34 -0.71 -4.47 9.47
N TRP A 35 -1.59 -5.45 9.69
CA TRP A 35 -2.35 -6.09 8.62
C TRP A 35 -3.33 -5.10 7.95
N ALA A 36 -4.03 -4.29 8.73
CA ALA A 36 -4.99 -3.30 8.20
C ALA A 36 -4.31 -2.19 7.37
N ALA A 37 -3.05 -1.86 7.70
CA ALA A 37 -2.25 -0.88 6.98
C ALA A 37 -1.56 -1.44 5.71
N ASP A 38 -1.70 -2.74 5.42
CA ASP A 38 -1.16 -3.33 4.20
C ASP A 38 -1.80 -2.69 2.97
N LEU A 39 -0.97 -2.34 1.99
CA LEU A 39 -1.40 -1.68 0.76
C LEU A 39 -2.41 -2.51 -0.05
N ARG A 40 -2.42 -3.84 0.13
CA ARG A 40 -3.44 -4.74 -0.46
C ARG A 40 -4.86 -4.31 -0.08
N ASN A 41 -5.08 -3.87 1.16
CA ASN A 41 -6.38 -3.38 1.59
C ASN A 41 -6.85 -2.16 0.79
N THR A 42 -5.91 -1.34 0.29
CA THR A 42 -6.24 -0.23 -0.61
C THR A 42 -6.83 -0.75 -1.93
N PHE A 43 -6.27 -1.79 -2.50
CA PHE A 43 -6.71 -2.32 -3.79
C PHE A 43 -7.98 -3.18 -3.68
N PHE A 44 -8.12 -3.96 -2.61
CA PHE A 44 -9.21 -4.92 -2.44
C PHE A 44 -10.41 -4.39 -1.67
N VAL A 45 -10.24 -3.32 -0.87
CA VAL A 45 -11.31 -2.75 -0.03
C VAL A 45 -11.58 -1.28 -0.36
N PHE A 46 -10.57 -0.40 -0.18
CA PHE A 46 -10.81 1.04 -0.30
C PHE A 46 -11.07 1.48 -1.74
N PHE A 47 -10.35 0.92 -2.71
CA PHE A 47 -10.56 1.26 -4.11
C PHE A 47 -11.95 0.85 -4.61
N PRO A 48 -12.43 -0.40 -4.45
CA PRO A 48 -13.77 -0.77 -4.87
C PRO A 48 -14.85 0.07 -4.21
N LEU A 49 -14.73 0.29 -2.91
CA LEU A 49 -15.68 1.11 -2.15
C LEU A 49 -15.76 2.53 -2.73
N TRP A 50 -14.62 3.21 -2.82
CA TRP A 50 -14.58 4.59 -3.29
C TRP A 50 -14.92 4.73 -4.78
N PHE A 51 -14.50 3.77 -5.61
CA PHE A 51 -14.79 3.81 -7.03
C PHE A 51 -16.30 3.82 -7.29
N HIS A 52 -17.06 2.98 -6.63
CA HIS A 52 -18.53 2.93 -6.79
C HIS A 52 -19.26 4.08 -6.07
N LEU A 53 -18.70 4.63 -4.99
CA LEU A 53 -19.26 5.82 -4.32
C LEU A 53 -18.91 7.11 -5.08
N LYS A 54 -17.66 7.29 -5.42
CA LYS A 54 -17.11 8.47 -6.11
C LYS A 54 -15.91 8.07 -6.97
N GLU A 55 -16.14 7.81 -8.23
CA GLU A 55 -15.14 7.30 -9.19
C GLU A 55 -13.82 8.05 -9.16
N SER A 56 -13.85 9.40 -9.13
CA SER A 56 -12.62 10.21 -9.09
C SER A 56 -11.76 9.95 -7.86
N VAL A 57 -12.37 9.60 -6.71
CA VAL A 57 -11.61 9.24 -5.51
C VAL A 57 -10.96 7.87 -5.69
N GLY A 58 -11.69 6.89 -6.20
CA GLY A 58 -11.14 5.57 -6.50
C GLY A 58 -9.95 5.62 -7.47
N ILE A 59 -10.08 6.36 -8.57
CA ILE A 59 -8.98 6.57 -9.53
C ILE A 59 -7.77 7.17 -8.81
N LYS A 60 -7.96 8.24 -8.03
CA LYS A 60 -6.88 8.89 -7.28
C LYS A 60 -6.20 7.96 -6.29
N LEU A 61 -6.96 7.11 -5.58
CA LEU A 61 -6.40 6.15 -4.63
C LEU A 61 -5.44 5.16 -5.33
N ILE A 62 -5.80 4.64 -6.50
CA ILE A 62 -4.90 3.76 -7.26
C ILE A 62 -3.62 4.51 -7.66
N TRP A 63 -3.73 5.73 -8.19
CA TRP A 63 -2.55 6.49 -8.59
C TRP A 63 -1.64 6.81 -7.40
N VAL A 64 -2.20 7.26 -6.28
CA VAL A 64 -1.43 7.56 -5.06
C VAL A 64 -0.76 6.30 -4.52
N ALA A 65 -1.49 5.18 -4.46
CA ALA A 65 -0.97 3.91 -3.95
C ALA A 65 0.15 3.35 -4.84
N VAL A 66 -0.09 3.27 -6.14
CA VAL A 66 0.86 2.71 -7.11
C VAL A 66 2.13 3.55 -7.21
N ILE A 67 2.00 4.88 -7.37
CA ILE A 67 3.17 5.77 -7.47
C ILE A 67 3.88 5.87 -6.12
N GLY A 68 3.13 5.89 -5.02
CA GLY A 68 3.71 5.87 -3.67
C GLY A 68 4.58 4.64 -3.44
N ASP A 69 4.06 3.45 -3.73
CA ASP A 69 4.82 2.21 -3.52
C ASP A 69 5.98 2.04 -4.53
N TRP A 70 5.81 2.52 -5.76
CA TRP A 70 6.92 2.58 -6.73
C TRP A 70 8.04 3.52 -6.26
N LEU A 71 7.72 4.69 -5.73
CA LEU A 71 8.70 5.59 -5.12
C LEU A 71 9.34 4.98 -3.88
N ASN A 72 8.56 4.25 -3.07
CA ASN A 72 9.09 3.52 -1.92
C ASN A 72 10.16 2.51 -2.35
N LEU A 73 9.92 1.76 -3.43
CA LEU A 73 10.89 0.84 -4.01
C LEU A 73 12.18 1.56 -4.42
N VAL A 74 12.07 2.67 -5.16
CA VAL A 74 13.24 3.45 -5.61
C VAL A 74 14.02 4.00 -4.40
N PHE A 75 13.33 4.56 -3.41
CA PHE A 75 13.97 5.05 -2.20
C PHE A 75 14.65 3.93 -1.40
N LYS A 76 14.08 2.76 -1.32
CA LYS A 76 14.72 1.60 -0.69
C LYS A 76 16.04 1.22 -1.35
N TRP A 77 16.12 1.34 -2.66
CA TRP A 77 17.35 1.08 -3.41
C TRP A 77 18.39 2.22 -3.33
N ILE A 78 18.00 3.41 -2.90
CA ILE A 78 18.89 4.56 -2.70
C ILE A 78 19.34 4.67 -1.24
N LEU A 79 18.40 4.49 -0.30
CA LEU A 79 18.64 4.70 1.13
C LEU A 79 19.13 3.45 1.85
N PHE A 80 18.97 2.29 1.26
CA PHE A 80 19.29 0.97 1.79
C PHE A 80 18.58 0.64 3.12
N GLY A 81 19.00 1.15 4.22
CA GLY A 81 18.35 1.03 5.54
C GLY A 81 18.30 -0.38 6.12
N GLU A 82 18.89 -0.54 7.28
CA GLU A 82 18.83 -1.78 8.08
C GLU A 82 17.44 -1.98 8.68
N ARG A 83 17.15 -3.18 9.19
CA ARG A 83 15.95 -3.46 9.98
C ARG A 83 16.31 -3.93 11.39
N PRO A 84 15.48 -3.65 12.41
CA PRO A 84 15.78 -4.03 13.80
C PRO A 84 16.09 -5.50 13.97
N TYR A 85 15.30 -6.40 13.37
CA TYR A 85 15.34 -7.83 13.60
C TYR A 85 16.63 -8.53 13.12
N TRP A 86 17.36 -7.97 12.15
CA TRP A 86 18.70 -8.49 11.81
C TRP A 86 19.82 -7.62 12.36
N TRP A 87 19.63 -6.28 12.38
CA TRP A 87 20.67 -5.36 12.83
C TRP A 87 21.08 -5.60 14.29
N VAL A 88 20.14 -5.96 15.19
CA VAL A 88 20.43 -6.27 16.59
C VAL A 88 21.42 -7.43 16.74
N HIS A 89 21.45 -8.36 15.82
CA HIS A 89 22.37 -9.50 15.84
C HIS A 89 23.74 -9.18 15.24
N GLU A 90 23.80 -8.29 14.26
CA GLU A 90 25.03 -7.98 13.53
C GLU A 90 25.82 -6.81 14.12
N THR A 91 25.17 -5.91 14.83
CA THR A 91 25.83 -4.73 15.39
C THR A 91 26.71 -5.06 16.59
N SER A 92 27.82 -4.32 16.72
CA SER A 92 28.65 -4.29 17.94
C SER A 92 28.18 -3.23 18.95
N TYR A 93 27.11 -2.49 18.66
CA TYR A 93 26.63 -1.37 19.47
C TYR A 93 26.28 -1.75 20.92
N PHE A 94 25.72 -2.94 21.12
CA PHE A 94 25.27 -3.43 22.42
C PHE A 94 26.32 -4.24 23.18
N GLY A 95 27.52 -4.46 22.59
CA GLY A 95 28.51 -5.36 23.20
C GLY A 95 27.96 -6.76 23.46
N ASP A 96 28.17 -7.28 24.68
CA ASP A 96 27.71 -8.62 25.07
C ASP A 96 26.22 -8.65 25.52
N SER A 97 25.61 -7.49 25.77
CA SER A 97 24.23 -7.37 26.30
C SER A 97 23.23 -6.94 25.21
N LYS A 98 23.01 -7.80 24.21
CA LYS A 98 22.06 -7.51 23.14
C LYS A 98 20.62 -7.57 23.64
N PRO A 99 19.79 -6.53 23.38
CA PRO A 99 18.37 -6.55 23.70
C PRO A 99 17.66 -7.71 23.00
N HIS A 100 16.71 -8.32 23.70
CA HIS A 100 15.88 -9.37 23.13
C HIS A 100 14.64 -8.75 22.49
N ILE A 101 14.47 -8.93 21.18
CA ILE A 101 13.29 -8.48 20.45
C ILE A 101 12.55 -9.68 19.86
N GLU A 102 11.24 -9.72 20.08
CA GLU A 102 10.38 -10.77 19.54
C GLU A 102 10.10 -10.52 18.04
N GLN A 103 10.01 -11.60 17.27
CA GLN A 103 9.67 -11.56 15.85
C GLN A 103 8.27 -12.16 15.61
N TYR A 104 7.60 -11.66 14.60
CA TYR A 104 6.26 -12.07 14.18
C TYR A 104 6.21 -12.38 12.68
N PRO A 105 5.18 -13.02 12.13
CA PRO A 105 5.12 -13.32 10.70
C PRO A 105 5.33 -12.12 9.76
N MET A 106 4.95 -10.91 10.22
CA MET A 106 5.13 -9.67 9.46
C MET A 106 6.43 -8.92 9.74
N THR A 107 7.32 -9.45 10.60
CA THR A 107 8.66 -8.90 10.85
C THR A 107 9.59 -9.15 9.66
N CYS A 108 9.54 -10.36 9.10
CA CYS A 108 10.52 -10.90 8.15
C CYS A 108 10.32 -10.41 6.70
N GLU A 109 10.17 -9.11 6.52
CA GLU A 109 10.14 -8.50 5.20
C GLU A 109 11.53 -8.47 4.56
N THR A 110 11.61 -8.80 3.27
CA THR A 110 12.87 -9.03 2.54
C THR A 110 13.46 -7.78 1.86
N GLY A 111 12.83 -6.64 1.91
CA GLY A 111 13.37 -5.40 1.32
C GLY A 111 14.11 -4.54 2.34
N PRO A 112 14.95 -3.56 1.89
CA PRO A 112 15.55 -2.57 2.78
C PRO A 112 14.55 -1.87 3.69
N GLY A 113 15.02 -1.42 4.87
CA GLY A 113 14.14 -0.87 5.90
C GLY A 113 13.63 0.55 5.62
N SER A 114 14.34 1.36 4.86
CA SER A 114 14.03 2.79 4.71
C SER A 114 13.57 3.16 3.30
N PRO A 115 12.45 3.90 3.18
CA PRO A 115 11.42 4.21 4.18
C PRO A 115 10.42 3.06 4.37
N SER A 116 9.63 3.11 5.47
CA SER A 116 8.59 2.11 5.72
C SER A 116 7.47 2.17 4.68
N GLY A 117 7.26 1.06 3.95
CA GLY A 117 6.22 0.95 2.94
C GLY A 117 4.79 1.02 3.52
N HIS A 118 4.54 0.36 4.65
CA HIS A 118 3.24 0.42 5.34
C HIS A 118 2.91 1.82 5.82
N ALA A 119 3.87 2.53 6.43
CA ALA A 119 3.66 3.91 6.88
C ALA A 119 3.43 4.86 5.69
N MET A 120 4.20 4.71 4.62
CA MET A 120 4.07 5.52 3.41
C MET A 120 2.75 5.27 2.68
N GLY A 121 2.37 4.01 2.50
CA GLY A 121 1.11 3.61 1.87
C GLY A 121 -0.10 4.09 2.67
N ALA A 122 -0.13 3.84 3.99
CA ALA A 122 -1.19 4.32 4.86
C ALA A 122 -1.30 5.84 4.84
N ALA A 123 -0.18 6.57 4.97
CA ALA A 123 -0.19 8.02 4.93
C ALA A 123 -0.73 8.57 3.61
N GLY A 124 -0.27 8.05 2.48
CA GLY A 124 -0.74 8.48 1.17
C GLY A 124 -2.24 8.24 0.96
N VAL A 125 -2.69 7.03 1.26
CA VAL A 125 -4.09 6.60 1.04
C VAL A 125 -5.05 7.36 1.98
N TYR A 126 -4.78 7.39 3.29
CA TYR A 126 -5.66 8.07 4.24
C TYR A 126 -5.65 9.60 4.03
N TYR A 127 -4.51 10.20 3.67
CA TYR A 127 -4.45 11.62 3.29
C TYR A 127 -5.33 11.91 2.07
N ALA A 128 -5.26 11.08 1.03
CA ALA A 128 -6.08 11.22 -0.16
C ALA A 128 -7.57 11.07 0.17
N MET A 129 -7.95 10.14 1.05
CA MET A 129 -9.34 9.96 1.49
C MET A 129 -9.84 11.16 2.30
N VAL A 130 -9.08 11.63 3.29
CA VAL A 130 -9.45 12.79 4.12
C VAL A 130 -9.63 14.04 3.27
N THR A 131 -8.68 14.33 2.38
CA THR A 131 -8.79 15.48 1.49
C THR A 131 -9.97 15.38 0.52
N ALA A 132 -10.28 14.17 0.03
CA ALA A 132 -11.44 13.92 -0.82
C ALA A 132 -12.77 14.13 -0.06
N ILE A 133 -12.90 13.59 1.16
CA ILE A 133 -14.09 13.78 2.01
C ILE A 133 -14.30 15.28 2.29
N LEU A 134 -13.24 15.99 2.66
CA LEU A 134 -13.30 17.43 2.90
C LEU A 134 -13.72 18.20 1.63
N ALA A 135 -13.17 17.86 0.48
CA ALA A 135 -13.53 18.48 -0.79
C ALA A 135 -15.01 18.25 -1.15
N ILE A 136 -15.53 17.03 -0.96
CA ILE A 136 -16.92 16.68 -1.24
C ILE A 136 -17.89 17.36 -0.27
N THR A 137 -17.59 17.32 1.03
CA THR A 137 -18.52 17.78 2.09
C THR A 137 -18.50 19.31 2.24
N LEU A 138 -17.34 19.94 2.06
CA LEU A 138 -17.13 21.37 2.23
C LEU A 138 -17.02 22.15 0.91
N SER A 139 -17.56 21.61 -0.18
CA SER A 139 -17.50 22.22 -1.52
C SER A 139 -18.12 23.64 -1.58
N LYS A 140 -19.16 23.91 -0.78
CA LYS A 140 -19.82 25.24 -0.71
C LYS A 140 -19.10 26.14 0.30
N LYS A 141 -18.76 27.38 -0.11
CA LYS A 141 -18.07 28.38 0.72
C LYS A 141 -18.73 28.59 2.11
N LYS A 142 -20.08 28.61 2.17
CA LYS A 142 -20.85 28.72 3.43
C LYS A 142 -20.62 27.53 4.38
N LYS A 143 -20.48 26.28 3.83
CA LYS A 143 -20.19 25.09 4.64
C LYS A 143 -18.74 25.09 5.14
N ARG A 144 -17.81 25.60 4.33
CA ARG A 144 -16.37 25.62 4.65
C ARG A 144 -16.08 26.53 5.86
N SER A 145 -16.80 27.64 6.00
CA SER A 145 -16.64 28.63 7.09
C SER A 145 -17.58 28.40 8.26
N SER A 146 -18.42 27.37 8.24
CA SER A 146 -19.32 27.05 9.35
C SER A 146 -18.58 26.35 10.50
N THR A 147 -19.03 26.53 11.74
CA THR A 147 -18.53 25.84 12.93
C THR A 147 -18.54 24.31 12.73
N LYS A 148 -19.61 23.76 12.16
CA LYS A 148 -19.68 22.32 11.80
C LYS A 148 -18.61 21.91 10.81
N GLY A 149 -18.25 22.75 9.84
CA GLY A 149 -17.18 22.50 8.89
C GLY A 149 -15.79 22.49 9.54
N MET A 150 -15.58 23.34 10.55
CA MET A 150 -14.34 23.34 11.33
C MET A 150 -14.19 22.08 12.17
N TYR A 151 -15.26 21.67 12.88
CA TYR A 151 -15.25 20.42 13.66
C TYR A 151 -15.01 19.20 12.76
N LEU A 152 -15.67 19.10 11.61
CA LEU A 152 -15.45 18.00 10.67
C LEU A 152 -14.00 17.95 10.19
N ARG A 153 -13.41 19.10 9.87
CA ARG A 153 -12.00 19.18 9.49
C ARG A 153 -11.08 18.72 10.61
N GLY A 154 -11.31 19.23 11.83
CA GLY A 154 -10.56 18.83 13.02
C GLY A 154 -10.64 17.31 13.23
N ALA A 155 -11.87 16.76 13.26
CA ALA A 155 -12.09 15.32 13.47
C ALA A 155 -11.40 14.43 12.42
N LEU A 156 -11.49 14.78 11.12
CA LEU A 156 -10.87 14.01 10.05
C LEU A 156 -9.34 14.06 10.10
N TRP A 157 -8.75 15.20 10.42
CA TRP A 157 -7.30 15.30 10.59
C TRP A 157 -6.81 14.62 11.87
N THR A 158 -7.57 14.69 12.96
CA THR A 158 -7.27 13.91 14.18
C THR A 158 -7.33 12.42 13.89
N PHE A 159 -8.37 11.95 13.21
CA PHE A 159 -8.46 10.55 12.76
C PHE A 159 -7.26 10.15 11.91
N PHE A 160 -6.85 10.97 10.94
CA PHE A 160 -5.67 10.72 10.13
C PHE A 160 -4.43 10.49 11.00
N TRP A 161 -4.14 11.42 11.92
CA TRP A 161 -2.95 11.32 12.76
C TRP A 161 -3.00 10.16 13.74
N VAL A 162 -4.15 9.85 14.31
CA VAL A 162 -4.32 8.65 15.14
C VAL A 162 -3.97 7.39 14.35
N VAL A 163 -4.49 7.25 13.12
CA VAL A 163 -4.15 6.12 12.26
C VAL A 163 -2.63 6.06 11.99
N GLN A 164 -1.99 7.21 11.65
CA GLN A 164 -0.55 7.21 11.39
C GLN A 164 0.27 6.79 12.62
N VAL A 165 -0.08 7.30 13.80
CA VAL A 165 0.59 6.91 15.06
C VAL A 165 0.41 5.41 15.32
N CYS A 166 -0.81 4.88 15.17
CA CYS A 166 -1.08 3.47 15.33
C CYS A 166 -0.25 2.60 14.37
N VAL A 167 -0.20 2.97 13.09
CA VAL A 167 0.61 2.25 12.09
C VAL A 167 2.10 2.32 12.43
N CYS A 168 2.63 3.50 12.75
CA CYS A 168 4.04 3.65 13.12
C CYS A 168 4.41 2.79 14.33
N LEU A 169 3.61 2.84 15.39
CA LEU A 169 3.84 2.05 16.60
C LEU A 169 3.76 0.55 16.30
N SER A 170 2.83 0.12 15.45
CA SER A 170 2.71 -1.29 15.09
C SER A 170 3.94 -1.81 14.35
N ARG A 171 4.51 -0.99 13.43
CA ARG A 171 5.71 -1.38 12.66
C ARG A 171 6.98 -1.43 13.51
N VAL A 172 7.08 -0.57 14.53
CA VAL A 172 8.16 -0.60 15.52
C VAL A 172 7.98 -1.78 16.47
N PHE A 173 6.76 -2.00 16.99
CA PHE A 173 6.45 -3.12 17.88
C PHE A 173 6.84 -4.48 17.29
N ILE A 174 6.51 -4.74 16.02
CA ILE A 174 6.86 -6.01 15.36
C ILE A 174 8.32 -6.08 14.87
N ALA A 175 9.18 -5.17 15.28
CA ALA A 175 10.60 -5.13 14.90
C ALA A 175 10.87 -5.06 13.38
N ALA A 176 9.92 -4.59 12.58
CA ALA A 176 10.06 -4.48 11.13
C ALA A 176 10.80 -3.22 10.69
N HIS A 177 10.66 -2.14 11.43
CA HIS A 177 11.24 -0.82 11.11
C HIS A 177 11.70 -0.06 12.35
N PHE A 178 12.73 0.76 12.17
CA PHE A 178 13.13 1.76 13.15
C PHE A 178 12.19 2.99 13.13
N PRO A 179 12.07 3.77 14.23
CA PRO A 179 11.23 4.95 14.31
C PRO A 179 11.47 5.97 13.18
N HIS A 180 12.72 6.29 12.83
CA HIS A 180 13.05 7.23 11.77
C HIS A 180 12.54 6.78 10.38
N GLN A 181 12.51 5.46 10.13
CA GLN A 181 12.03 4.90 8.86
C GLN A 181 10.51 5.02 8.69
N VAL A 182 9.75 4.86 9.78
CA VAL A 182 8.30 5.05 9.74
C VAL A 182 7.93 6.51 9.60
N PHE A 183 8.63 7.43 10.27
CA PHE A 183 8.44 8.87 10.07
C PHE A 183 8.74 9.29 8.64
N ALA A 184 9.87 8.86 8.07
CA ALA A 184 10.20 9.11 6.67
C ALA A 184 9.09 8.60 5.74
N GLY A 185 8.53 7.43 6.01
CA GLY A 185 7.39 6.87 5.27
C GLY A 185 6.17 7.77 5.33
N VAL A 186 5.74 8.19 6.52
CA VAL A 186 4.55 9.06 6.70
C VAL A 186 4.70 10.36 5.89
N PHE A 187 5.81 11.08 6.05
CA PHE A 187 6.02 12.35 5.35
C PHE A 187 6.06 12.18 3.84
N THR A 188 6.74 11.14 3.35
CA THR A 188 6.82 10.85 1.92
C THR A 188 5.44 10.49 1.36
N GLY A 189 4.66 9.65 2.07
CA GLY A 189 3.29 9.30 1.66
C GLY A 189 2.36 10.50 1.58
N MET A 190 2.42 11.40 2.57
CA MET A 190 1.67 12.66 2.55
C MET A 190 2.07 13.55 1.36
N ALA A 191 3.38 13.68 1.08
CA ALA A 191 3.88 14.48 -0.03
C ALA A 191 3.38 13.95 -1.38
N VAL A 192 3.39 12.63 -1.58
CA VAL A 192 2.85 11.99 -2.80
C VAL A 192 1.36 12.30 -2.94
N ALA A 193 0.56 12.11 -1.89
CA ALA A 193 -0.87 12.36 -1.94
C ALA A 193 -1.20 13.84 -2.20
N GLU A 194 -0.44 14.77 -1.59
CA GLU A 194 -0.59 16.20 -1.85
C GLU A 194 -0.21 16.58 -3.28
N ALA A 195 0.85 15.99 -3.84
CA ALA A 195 1.19 16.17 -5.25
C ALA A 195 0.02 15.75 -6.16
N PHE A 196 -0.62 14.61 -5.86
CA PHE A 196 -1.79 14.14 -6.62
C PHE A 196 -3.07 14.97 -6.41
N ASN A 197 -3.16 15.81 -5.39
CA ASN A 197 -4.23 16.81 -5.28
C ASN A 197 -4.18 17.85 -6.40
N ARG A 198 -3.00 18.07 -6.99
CA ARG A 198 -2.76 19.04 -8.07
C ARG A 198 -2.79 18.42 -9.47
N VAL A 199 -2.70 17.08 -9.56
CA VAL A 199 -2.68 16.35 -10.84
C VAL A 199 -4.10 16.06 -11.30
N GLN A 200 -4.56 16.74 -12.35
CA GLN A 200 -5.92 16.59 -12.87
C GLN A 200 -6.02 15.61 -14.06
N TRP A 201 -4.96 15.43 -14.82
CA TRP A 201 -4.97 14.61 -16.04
C TRP A 201 -5.25 13.11 -15.78
N ILE A 202 -5.04 12.62 -14.56
CA ILE A 202 -5.32 11.22 -14.20
C ILE A 202 -6.78 10.82 -14.39
N TYR A 203 -7.69 11.78 -14.30
CA TYR A 203 -9.14 11.54 -14.46
C TYR A 203 -9.60 11.43 -15.91
N SER A 204 -8.77 11.89 -16.85
CA SER A 204 -9.03 11.87 -18.28
C SER A 204 -7.91 11.17 -19.08
N ALA A 205 -7.07 10.39 -18.39
CA ALA A 205 -5.96 9.69 -19.00
C ALA A 205 -6.47 8.65 -20.02
N SER A 206 -5.92 8.68 -21.22
CA SER A 206 -6.22 7.69 -22.28
C SER A 206 -5.54 6.35 -21.98
N MET A 207 -5.99 5.27 -22.62
CA MET A 207 -5.32 3.96 -22.51
C MET A 207 -3.84 4.02 -22.90
N LYS A 208 -3.49 4.83 -23.90
CA LYS A 208 -2.06 5.05 -24.27
C LYS A 208 -1.25 5.66 -23.15
N LYS A 209 -1.83 6.58 -22.34
CA LYS A 209 -1.15 7.14 -21.16
C LYS A 209 -0.97 6.10 -20.07
N TYR A 210 -1.98 5.28 -19.77
CA TYR A 210 -1.84 4.19 -18.79
C TYR A 210 -0.76 3.22 -19.21
N PHE A 211 -0.76 2.77 -20.46
CA PHE A 211 0.28 1.88 -21.00
C PHE A 211 1.66 2.55 -20.95
N GLY A 212 1.78 3.79 -21.42
CA GLY A 212 3.05 4.52 -21.43
C GLY A 212 3.63 4.73 -20.04
N VAL A 213 2.80 5.11 -19.04
CA VAL A 213 3.25 5.26 -17.66
C VAL A 213 3.66 3.91 -17.06
N THR A 214 2.87 2.87 -17.25
CA THR A 214 3.21 1.52 -16.77
C THR A 214 4.54 1.05 -17.34
N LEU A 215 4.72 1.21 -18.66
CA LEU A 215 5.97 0.84 -19.35
C LEU A 215 7.16 1.67 -18.84
N PHE A 216 6.99 2.99 -18.71
CA PHE A 216 8.04 3.88 -18.19
C PHE A 216 8.47 3.49 -16.78
N LEU A 217 7.53 3.32 -15.86
CA LEU A 217 7.83 2.97 -14.47
C LEU A 217 8.52 1.60 -14.35
N THR A 218 8.08 0.63 -15.15
CA THR A 218 8.69 -0.71 -15.21
C THR A 218 10.11 -0.61 -15.76
N SER A 219 10.29 0.04 -16.91
CA SER A 219 11.59 0.17 -17.57
C SER A 219 12.59 0.96 -16.72
N PHE A 220 12.13 2.03 -16.05
CA PHE A 220 12.96 2.80 -15.13
C PHE A 220 13.43 1.94 -13.95
N ALA A 221 12.51 1.21 -13.28
CA ALA A 221 12.88 0.38 -12.15
C ALA A 221 13.84 -0.75 -12.54
N LEU A 222 13.61 -1.41 -13.67
CA LEU A 222 14.51 -2.43 -14.20
C LEU A 222 15.86 -1.86 -14.61
N GLY A 223 15.87 -0.72 -15.30
CA GLY A 223 17.10 -0.03 -15.71
C GLY A 223 17.91 0.43 -14.48
N PHE A 224 17.24 0.96 -13.46
CA PHE A 224 17.88 1.37 -12.22
C PHE A 224 18.47 0.16 -11.45
N TYR A 225 17.74 -0.96 -11.41
CA TYR A 225 18.24 -2.21 -10.85
C TYR A 225 19.51 -2.69 -11.58
N VAL A 226 19.48 -2.72 -12.92
CA VAL A 226 20.63 -3.14 -13.73
C VAL A 226 21.82 -2.19 -13.53
N LEU A 227 21.57 -0.89 -13.47
CA LEU A 227 22.62 0.11 -13.22
C LEU A 227 23.28 -0.11 -11.86
N LEU A 228 22.51 -0.27 -10.79
CA LEU A 228 23.05 -0.51 -9.45
C LEU A 228 23.85 -1.82 -9.40
N LYS A 229 23.35 -2.87 -10.03
CA LYS A 229 24.07 -4.14 -10.13
C LYS A 229 25.39 -4.00 -10.92
N ALA A 230 25.40 -3.21 -12.00
CA ALA A 230 26.61 -2.96 -12.80
C ALA A 230 27.70 -2.19 -12.04
N VAL A 231 27.31 -1.34 -11.09
CA VAL A 231 28.27 -0.64 -10.20
C VAL A 231 28.62 -1.44 -8.94
N GLY A 232 28.24 -2.72 -8.87
CA GLY A 232 28.63 -3.64 -7.80
C GLY A 232 27.72 -3.63 -6.58
N VAL A 233 26.53 -3.00 -6.65
CA VAL A 233 25.56 -3.00 -5.56
C VAL A 233 24.72 -4.29 -5.62
N ASP A 234 24.81 -5.13 -4.60
CA ASP A 234 23.93 -6.27 -4.45
C ASP A 234 22.60 -5.84 -3.84
N LEU A 235 21.55 -5.83 -4.63
CA LEU A 235 20.20 -5.47 -4.19
C LEU A 235 19.44 -6.63 -3.51
N LEU A 236 20.02 -7.82 -3.48
CA LEU A 236 19.47 -9.00 -2.81
C LEU A 236 20.06 -9.24 -1.42
N TRP A 237 21.00 -8.38 -0.97
CA TRP A 237 21.66 -8.48 0.33
C TRP A 237 20.67 -8.61 1.50
N THR A 238 19.50 -7.96 1.40
CA THR A 238 18.46 -8.02 2.42
C THR A 238 17.71 -9.35 2.45
N LEU A 239 17.67 -10.08 1.34
CA LEU A 239 17.07 -11.42 1.29
C LEU A 239 17.94 -12.41 2.09
N GLU A 240 19.24 -12.37 1.92
CA GLU A 240 20.19 -13.17 2.68
C GLU A 240 20.07 -12.87 4.18
N LYS A 241 20.05 -11.59 4.57
CA LYS A 241 19.84 -11.19 5.98
C LYS A 241 18.51 -11.68 6.53
N ALA A 242 17.43 -11.57 5.76
CA ALA A 242 16.13 -12.07 6.18
C ALA A 242 16.14 -13.60 6.38
N GLN A 243 16.75 -14.34 5.48
CA GLN A 243 16.88 -15.80 5.59
C GLN A 243 17.72 -16.23 6.79
N THR A 244 18.77 -15.46 7.13
CA THR A 244 19.69 -15.78 8.23
C THR A 244 19.11 -15.45 9.60
N HIS A 245 18.40 -14.31 9.73
CA HIS A 245 18.00 -13.76 11.02
C HIS A 245 16.52 -13.90 11.34
N CYS A 246 15.68 -14.32 10.37
CA CYS A 246 14.28 -14.61 10.67
C CYS A 246 14.16 -15.90 11.49
N VAL A 247 13.51 -15.83 12.64
CA VAL A 247 13.31 -16.96 13.54
C VAL A 247 12.61 -18.14 12.86
N ASN A 248 11.66 -17.84 11.96
CA ASN A 248 10.97 -18.85 11.18
C ASN A 248 11.16 -18.59 9.68
N PRO A 249 11.95 -19.40 8.96
CA PRO A 249 12.19 -19.25 7.53
C PRO A 249 10.91 -19.24 6.68
N ALA A 250 9.83 -19.88 7.16
CA ALA A 250 8.54 -19.86 6.47
C ALA A 250 7.87 -18.48 6.42
N TRP A 251 8.34 -17.52 7.22
CA TRP A 251 7.86 -16.12 7.18
C TRP A 251 8.55 -15.26 6.13
N VAL A 252 9.61 -15.76 5.51
CA VAL A 252 10.30 -15.09 4.40
C VAL A 252 9.57 -15.41 3.10
N HIS A 253 8.70 -14.51 2.65
CA HIS A 253 7.86 -14.72 1.49
C HIS A 253 8.37 -14.01 0.24
N MET A 254 8.27 -14.66 -0.92
CA MET A 254 8.57 -14.06 -2.22
C MET A 254 7.69 -12.83 -2.52
N ASP A 255 6.47 -12.80 -1.99
CA ASP A 255 5.55 -11.66 -2.09
C ASP A 255 6.08 -10.36 -1.49
N SER A 256 6.98 -10.45 -0.50
CA SER A 256 7.59 -9.29 0.15
C SER A 256 8.79 -8.72 -0.61
N THR A 257 9.19 -9.36 -1.71
CA THR A 257 10.31 -8.89 -2.54
C THR A 257 9.95 -7.60 -3.29
N PRO A 258 10.94 -6.70 -3.50
CA PRO A 258 10.74 -5.46 -4.23
C PRO A 258 10.17 -5.66 -5.64
N PHE A 259 10.60 -6.68 -6.35
CA PHE A 259 10.08 -6.99 -7.69
C PHE A 259 8.63 -7.49 -7.69
N ALA A 260 8.22 -8.25 -6.68
CA ALA A 260 6.83 -8.67 -6.54
C ALA A 260 5.91 -7.44 -6.35
N SER A 261 6.32 -6.49 -5.50
CA SER A 261 5.60 -5.23 -5.32
C SER A 261 5.52 -4.42 -6.61
N LEU A 262 6.65 -4.25 -7.33
CA LEU A 262 6.68 -3.56 -8.61
C LEU A 262 5.64 -4.12 -9.59
N LEU A 263 5.65 -5.43 -9.81
CA LEU A 263 4.78 -6.06 -10.80
C LEU A 263 3.30 -6.02 -10.39
N ARG A 264 2.98 -6.17 -9.11
CA ARG A 264 1.62 -5.96 -8.60
C ARG A 264 1.13 -4.54 -8.87
N ASN A 265 1.94 -3.53 -8.60
CA ASN A 265 1.59 -2.13 -8.83
C ASN A 265 1.40 -1.81 -10.31
N MET A 266 2.30 -2.31 -11.15
CA MET A 266 2.19 -2.13 -12.60
C MET A 266 0.97 -2.84 -13.17
N GLY A 267 0.68 -4.03 -12.70
CA GLY A 267 -0.56 -4.75 -13.03
C GLY A 267 -1.80 -3.94 -12.63
N THR A 268 -1.83 -3.44 -11.40
CA THR A 268 -2.96 -2.63 -10.91
C THR A 268 -3.19 -1.36 -11.75
N LEU A 269 -2.14 -0.62 -12.08
CA LEU A 269 -2.25 0.59 -12.90
C LEU A 269 -2.71 0.28 -14.32
N PHE A 270 -2.14 -0.75 -14.94
CA PHE A 270 -2.51 -1.22 -16.27
C PHE A 270 -3.97 -1.70 -16.30
N GLY A 271 -4.37 -2.51 -15.31
CA GLY A 271 -5.73 -3.02 -15.16
C GLY A 271 -6.76 -1.92 -14.95
N LEU A 272 -6.41 -0.83 -14.24
CA LEU A 272 -7.26 0.35 -14.12
C LEU A 272 -7.48 0.99 -15.50
N GLY A 273 -6.43 1.15 -16.29
CA GLY A 273 -6.52 1.65 -17.67
C GLY A 273 -7.44 0.80 -18.53
N LEU A 274 -7.26 -0.53 -18.49
CA LEU A 274 -8.12 -1.48 -19.21
C LEU A 274 -9.59 -1.36 -18.78
N GLY A 275 -9.86 -1.31 -17.47
CA GLY A 275 -11.22 -1.19 -16.94
C GLY A 275 -11.90 0.10 -17.35
N LEU A 276 -11.20 1.24 -17.24
CA LEU A 276 -11.74 2.56 -17.59
C LEU A 276 -12.08 2.71 -19.07
N HIS A 277 -11.39 1.98 -19.96
CA HIS A 277 -11.58 2.03 -21.41
C HIS A 277 -12.30 0.77 -21.96
N SER A 278 -12.80 -0.10 -21.10
CA SER A 278 -13.54 -1.30 -21.50
C SER A 278 -14.89 -0.94 -22.14
N PRO A 279 -15.31 -1.62 -23.24
CA PRO A 279 -16.64 -1.48 -23.81
C PRO A 279 -17.76 -1.78 -22.80
N LEU A 280 -17.56 -2.78 -21.93
CA LEU A 280 -18.53 -3.19 -20.89
C LEU A 280 -18.91 -2.01 -19.97
N ARG A 281 -17.96 -1.13 -19.66
CA ARG A 281 -18.22 0.05 -18.85
C ARG A 281 -19.13 1.05 -19.52
N THR A 282 -19.04 1.19 -20.84
CA THR A 282 -19.88 2.13 -21.60
C THR A 282 -21.35 1.74 -21.51
N GLU A 283 -21.68 0.45 -21.53
CA GLU A 283 -23.03 -0.07 -21.39
C GLU A 283 -23.63 0.19 -20.01
N THR A 284 -22.81 0.24 -18.96
CA THR A 284 -23.26 0.37 -17.57
C THR A 284 -23.40 1.81 -17.07
N LYS A 285 -22.87 2.80 -17.78
CA LYS A 285 -22.93 4.22 -17.38
C LYS A 285 -24.36 4.77 -17.18
N LYS A 286 -25.38 4.12 -17.74
CA LYS A 286 -26.81 4.50 -17.60
C LYS A 286 -27.43 3.98 -16.29
N SER A 287 -26.80 3.05 -15.58
CA SER A 287 -27.31 2.43 -14.35
C SER A 287 -26.73 3.14 -13.12
N GLY A 288 -27.38 4.18 -12.62
CA GLY A 288 -26.80 5.07 -11.61
C GLY A 288 -27.48 5.11 -10.23
N GLY A 289 -28.46 4.25 -9.95
CA GLY A 289 -29.22 4.25 -8.70
C GLY A 289 -28.41 3.82 -7.46
N ALA A 290 -28.89 4.20 -6.25
CA ALA A 290 -28.24 3.82 -4.99
C ALA A 290 -28.14 2.30 -4.81
N THR A 291 -29.20 1.56 -5.13
CA THR A 291 -29.25 0.09 -5.07
C THR A 291 -28.21 -0.54 -5.99
N TYR A 292 -28.03 -0.02 -7.21
CA TYR A 292 -27.01 -0.49 -8.14
C TYR A 292 -25.60 -0.29 -7.58
N ARG A 293 -25.30 0.90 -7.03
CA ARG A 293 -24.00 1.19 -6.43
C ARG A 293 -23.72 0.28 -5.24
N ALA A 294 -24.71 0.09 -4.34
CA ALA A 294 -24.58 -0.82 -3.21
C ALA A 294 -24.33 -2.26 -3.68
N GLY A 295 -25.05 -2.73 -4.71
CA GLY A 295 -24.83 -4.04 -5.31
C GLY A 295 -23.40 -4.19 -5.88
N CYS A 296 -22.89 -3.18 -6.59
CA CYS A 296 -21.53 -3.19 -7.09
C CYS A 296 -20.49 -3.22 -5.96
N VAL A 297 -20.69 -2.44 -4.88
CA VAL A 297 -19.80 -2.47 -3.70
C VAL A 297 -19.77 -3.85 -3.07
N ILE A 298 -20.94 -4.41 -2.75
CA ILE A 298 -21.05 -5.71 -2.09
C ILE A 298 -20.43 -6.82 -2.98
N ALA A 299 -20.82 -6.86 -4.25
CA ALA A 299 -20.27 -7.83 -5.20
C ALA A 299 -18.74 -7.70 -5.35
N SER A 300 -18.22 -6.47 -5.44
CA SER A 300 -16.77 -6.25 -5.51
C SER A 300 -16.05 -6.75 -4.26
N LEU A 301 -16.51 -6.39 -3.08
CA LEU A 301 -15.87 -6.79 -1.83
C LEU A 301 -15.87 -8.31 -1.64
N LEU A 302 -16.99 -8.99 -1.94
CA LEU A 302 -17.09 -10.44 -1.83
C LEU A 302 -16.22 -11.17 -2.86
N LEU A 303 -16.34 -10.81 -4.14
CA LEU A 303 -15.59 -11.47 -5.22
C LEU A 303 -14.10 -11.21 -5.12
N LEU A 304 -13.68 -9.99 -4.78
CA LEU A 304 -12.26 -9.67 -4.64
C LEU A 304 -11.66 -10.32 -3.40
N HIS A 305 -12.41 -10.46 -2.30
CA HIS A 305 -11.95 -11.21 -1.13
C HIS A 305 -11.68 -12.69 -1.47
N LEU A 306 -12.60 -13.34 -2.20
CA LEU A 306 -12.40 -14.70 -2.70
C LEU A 306 -11.20 -14.77 -3.66
N PHE A 307 -11.06 -13.79 -4.54
CA PHE A 307 -9.95 -13.72 -5.50
C PHE A 307 -8.59 -13.50 -4.83
N ASP A 308 -8.53 -12.77 -3.70
CA ASP A 308 -7.30 -12.58 -2.94
C ASP A 308 -6.75 -13.89 -2.36
N SER A 309 -7.63 -14.83 -2.04
CA SER A 309 -7.26 -16.17 -1.56
C SER A 309 -6.45 -16.99 -2.58
N ILE A 310 -6.54 -16.67 -3.88
CA ILE A 310 -5.79 -17.33 -4.94
C ILE A 310 -4.34 -16.84 -4.89
N LYS A 311 -3.41 -17.71 -4.46
CA LYS A 311 -1.98 -17.38 -4.40
C LYS A 311 -1.27 -17.88 -5.66
N PRO A 312 -0.47 -17.05 -6.35
CA PRO A 312 0.39 -17.51 -7.43
C PRO A 312 1.39 -18.57 -6.94
N PRO A 313 1.70 -19.59 -7.74
CA PRO A 313 2.68 -20.60 -7.38
C PRO A 313 4.09 -19.99 -7.30
N THR A 314 4.87 -20.41 -6.28
CA THR A 314 6.19 -19.84 -5.99
C THR A 314 7.37 -20.66 -6.49
N HIS A 315 7.13 -21.85 -7.08
CA HIS A 315 8.16 -22.75 -7.54
C HIS A 315 8.95 -22.24 -8.77
N THR A 316 8.37 -21.33 -9.55
CA THR A 316 9.03 -20.68 -10.70
C THR A 316 8.89 -19.17 -10.59
N ALA A 317 9.99 -18.45 -10.35
CA ALA A 317 9.97 -17.00 -10.15
C ALA A 317 9.32 -16.23 -11.31
N ALA A 318 9.63 -16.58 -12.56
CA ALA A 318 9.05 -15.93 -13.74
C ALA A 318 7.52 -16.10 -13.80
N LEU A 319 7.01 -17.31 -13.52
CA LEU A 319 5.58 -17.60 -13.49
C LEU A 319 4.90 -16.84 -12.33
N PHE A 320 5.53 -16.85 -11.16
CA PHE A 320 5.04 -16.10 -10.00
C PHE A 320 4.86 -14.62 -10.32
N TYR A 321 5.86 -14.00 -10.93
CA TYR A 321 5.82 -12.58 -11.28
C TYR A 321 4.78 -12.27 -12.35
N LEU A 322 4.68 -13.09 -13.40
CA LEU A 322 3.66 -12.91 -14.44
C LEU A 322 2.25 -13.04 -13.86
N LEU A 323 1.99 -14.08 -13.08
CA LEU A 323 0.68 -14.29 -12.46
C LEU A 323 0.35 -13.21 -11.42
N SER A 324 1.34 -12.69 -10.68
CA SER A 324 1.16 -11.57 -9.77
C SER A 324 0.75 -10.30 -10.50
N PHE A 325 1.35 -10.01 -11.67
CA PHE A 325 0.94 -8.90 -12.54
C PHE A 325 -0.49 -9.11 -13.05
N CYS A 326 -0.81 -10.26 -13.61
CA CYS A 326 -2.14 -10.57 -14.14
C CYS A 326 -3.22 -10.53 -13.05
N LYS A 327 -2.95 -11.11 -11.88
CA LYS A 327 -3.86 -11.06 -10.72
C LYS A 327 -4.14 -9.61 -10.33
N SER A 328 -3.12 -8.79 -10.21
CA SER A 328 -3.25 -7.39 -9.81
C SER A 328 -3.95 -6.54 -10.88
N ALA A 329 -3.78 -6.85 -12.17
CA ALA A 329 -4.51 -6.18 -13.25
C ALA A 329 -6.00 -6.55 -13.27
N THR A 330 -6.34 -7.77 -12.89
CA THR A 330 -7.73 -8.24 -12.85
C THR A 330 -8.56 -7.49 -11.80
N VAL A 331 -7.98 -7.09 -10.67
CA VAL A 331 -8.70 -6.41 -9.57
C VAL A 331 -9.38 -5.12 -10.04
N PRO A 332 -8.68 -4.10 -10.57
CA PRO A 332 -9.34 -2.89 -11.04
C PRO A 332 -10.15 -3.11 -12.33
N LEU A 333 -9.74 -4.01 -13.22
CA LEU A 333 -10.52 -4.38 -14.39
C LEU A 333 -11.90 -4.94 -13.97
N ALA A 334 -11.94 -5.86 -13.03
CA ALA A 334 -13.19 -6.43 -12.51
C ALA A 334 -14.05 -5.36 -11.81
N THR A 335 -13.45 -4.58 -10.92
CA THR A 335 -14.16 -3.51 -10.18
C THR A 335 -14.79 -2.46 -11.10
N VAL A 336 -14.05 -2.04 -12.14
CA VAL A 336 -14.44 -0.90 -13.00
C VAL A 336 -15.42 -1.31 -14.10
N SER A 337 -15.32 -2.53 -14.61
CA SER A 337 -16.08 -2.93 -15.81
C SER A 337 -16.85 -4.24 -15.66
N ILE A 338 -16.24 -5.32 -15.20
CA ILE A 338 -16.88 -6.66 -15.22
C ILE A 338 -18.02 -6.72 -14.19
N ILE A 339 -17.74 -6.41 -12.93
CA ILE A 339 -18.73 -6.47 -11.84
C ILE A 339 -19.92 -5.50 -12.11
N PRO A 340 -19.69 -4.22 -12.46
CA PRO A 340 -20.77 -3.33 -12.84
C PRO A 340 -21.65 -3.87 -13.97
N TYR A 341 -21.05 -4.46 -14.99
CA TYR A 341 -21.77 -5.07 -16.10
C TYR A 341 -22.64 -6.25 -15.63
N CYS A 342 -22.11 -7.18 -14.84
CA CYS A 342 -22.87 -8.31 -14.31
C CYS A 342 -24.04 -7.85 -13.42
N VAL A 343 -23.80 -6.89 -12.51
CA VAL A 343 -24.85 -6.36 -11.62
C VAL A 343 -25.93 -5.67 -12.44
N SER A 344 -25.58 -4.87 -13.46
CA SER A 344 -26.54 -4.21 -14.34
C SER A 344 -27.40 -5.23 -15.11
N SER A 345 -26.78 -6.27 -15.65
CA SER A 345 -27.46 -7.34 -16.38
C SER A 345 -28.45 -8.10 -15.50
N LEU A 346 -28.05 -8.46 -14.29
CA LEU A 346 -28.92 -9.14 -13.32
C LEU A 346 -30.12 -8.27 -12.92
N MET A 347 -29.92 -6.98 -12.65
CA MET A 347 -30.99 -6.06 -12.29
C MET A 347 -31.98 -5.84 -13.46
N ASN A 348 -31.50 -5.83 -14.71
CA ASN A 348 -32.32 -5.70 -15.87
C ASN A 348 -33.18 -6.98 -16.17
N MET A 349 -32.60 -8.15 -15.90
CA MET A 349 -33.35 -9.42 -15.98
C MET A 349 -34.46 -9.50 -14.93
N SER A 350 -34.21 -9.11 -13.70
CA SER A 350 -35.22 -9.06 -12.63
C SER A 350 -36.38 -8.11 -12.98
N LYS A 351 -36.12 -6.97 -13.61
CA LYS A 351 -37.16 -6.03 -14.04
C LYS A 351 -38.00 -6.52 -15.22
N LYS A 352 -37.52 -7.47 -16.01
CA LYS A 352 -38.28 -8.06 -17.12
C LYS A 352 -39.18 -9.21 -16.68
N GLN A 353 -38.95 -9.76 -15.49
CA GLN A 353 -39.72 -10.87 -14.89
C GLN A 353 -40.87 -10.38 -13.99
N LEU A 354 -40.89 -9.11 -13.62
CA LEU A 354 -41.96 -8.40 -12.91
C LEU A 354 -42.83 -7.63 -13.90
#